data_3ec6cc805586697f1d69f74c85257cef
#
_entry.id   3ec6cc805586697f1d69f74c85257cef
#
_cell.length_a   1.000
_cell.length_b   1.000
_cell.length_c   1.000
_cell.angle_alpha   90.00
_cell.angle_beta   90.00
_cell.angle_gamma   90.00
#
_symmetry.space_group_name_H-M   'P 1'
#
loop_
_entity.id
_entity.type
_entity.pdbx_description
1 polymer ?
#
loop_
_entity_poly.entity_id
_entity_poly.type
_entity_poly.pdbx_seq_one_letter_code
_entity_poly.pdbx_strand_id
1 'polypeptide(L)'
;MRGKLDDAGLITWSIGSPIGKIGAEEDFGSHLDKFRHTLEIADILGAENIRMFSFYIPEDRNPAAFRDTVFERLDALIGAAAGSGVALCHENEKLIYGDMAVRCAEIHREFPALKAVFDPANFIQCGQETWEAWTLLKPFVKYLHIKDAMPDGNVVPAGKGCGCVARILSDFLADGGRALTIEPHLKVFDGLADLERSGGESGIGGYCYESNDAAFDAACGALKALLKEDGR
;
A
#
# COMPACT_ATOMS: atom_id res chain seq x y z
N MET A 1 12.83 -7.50 19.63
CA MET A 1 12.36 -6.28 18.93
C MET A 1 11.24 -5.62 19.70
N ARG A 2 10.21 -6.30 20.10
CA ARG A 2 9.04 -5.77 20.86
C ARG A 2 9.48 -4.89 22.04
N GLY A 3 10.30 -5.38 22.95
CA GLY A 3 10.74 -4.61 24.12
C GLY A 3 11.44 -3.28 23.78
N LYS A 4 12.20 -3.21 22.67
CA LYS A 4 12.81 -1.94 22.23
C LYS A 4 11.76 -0.92 21.75
N LEU A 5 10.68 -1.37 21.15
CA LEU A 5 9.57 -0.51 20.74
C LEU A 5 8.81 0.00 21.97
N ASP A 6 8.51 -0.91 22.90
CA ASP A 6 7.83 -0.57 24.15
C ASP A 6 8.66 0.46 24.97
N ASP A 7 9.98 0.25 25.09
CA ASP A 7 10.89 1.18 25.76
C ASP A 7 10.94 2.57 25.11
N ALA A 8 10.72 2.63 23.78
CA ALA A 8 10.65 3.86 23.01
C ALA A 8 9.24 4.49 22.98
N GLY A 9 8.23 3.86 23.59
CA GLY A 9 6.85 4.31 23.53
C GLY A 9 6.21 4.19 22.13
N LEU A 10 6.73 3.27 21.29
CA LEU A 10 6.26 3.04 19.94
C LEU A 10 5.36 1.80 19.87
N ILE A 11 4.35 1.86 19.04
CA ILE A 11 3.49 0.71 18.72
C ILE A 11 3.74 0.23 17.29
N THR A 12 3.60 -1.06 17.06
CA THR A 12 3.55 -1.62 15.71
C THR A 12 2.10 -1.59 15.23
N TRP A 13 1.73 -0.54 14.50
CA TRP A 13 0.34 -0.43 14.03
C TRP A 13 0.05 -1.31 12.80
N SER A 14 1.02 -1.40 11.87
CA SER A 14 0.89 -2.22 10.65
C SER A 14 2.21 -2.87 10.29
N ILE A 15 2.15 -4.08 9.75
CA ILE A 15 3.27 -4.75 9.10
C ILE A 15 3.18 -4.51 7.59
N GLY A 16 4.18 -3.87 7.01
CA GLY A 16 4.38 -3.81 5.56
C GLY A 16 4.95 -5.14 5.08
N SER A 17 4.12 -6.01 4.54
CA SER A 17 4.52 -7.34 4.10
C SER A 17 4.58 -7.47 2.58
N PRO A 18 5.39 -8.39 2.01
CA PRO A 18 5.36 -8.73 0.60
C PRO A 18 4.30 -9.78 0.26
N ILE A 19 3.35 -10.08 1.15
CA ILE A 19 2.31 -11.07 0.91
C ILE A 19 1.44 -10.63 -0.26
N GLY A 20 1.28 -11.53 -1.24
CA GLY A 20 0.63 -11.25 -2.51
C GLY A 20 1.58 -10.73 -3.62
N LYS A 21 2.87 -10.46 -3.34
CA LYS A 21 3.88 -10.14 -4.36
C LYS A 21 4.53 -11.40 -4.93
N ILE A 22 3.73 -12.33 -5.42
CA ILE A 22 4.12 -13.48 -6.26
C ILE A 22 3.21 -13.51 -7.49
N GLY A 23 3.63 -14.21 -8.55
CA GLY A 23 2.79 -14.42 -9.73
C GLY A 23 1.51 -15.19 -9.42
N ALA A 24 0.42 -14.83 -10.07
CA ALA A 24 -0.87 -15.52 -9.87
C ALA A 24 -0.84 -17.01 -10.27
N GLU A 25 0.16 -17.46 -11.02
CA GLU A 25 0.35 -18.85 -11.43
C GLU A 25 1.49 -19.55 -10.65
N GLU A 26 2.22 -18.83 -9.78
CA GLU A 26 3.30 -19.40 -8.97
C GLU A 26 2.77 -20.26 -7.82
N ASP A 27 3.63 -21.10 -7.22
CA ASP A 27 3.27 -21.93 -6.06
C ASP A 27 2.77 -21.08 -4.90
N PHE A 28 1.52 -21.32 -4.53
CA PHE A 28 0.87 -20.60 -3.45
C PHE A 28 1.10 -21.24 -2.07
N GLY A 29 1.42 -22.53 -2.01
CA GLY A 29 1.57 -23.26 -0.74
C GLY A 29 2.66 -22.64 0.12
N SER A 30 3.86 -22.48 -0.42
CA SER A 30 4.99 -21.87 0.28
C SER A 30 4.73 -20.39 0.64
N HIS A 31 3.96 -19.70 -0.18
CA HIS A 31 3.56 -18.32 0.09
C HIS A 31 2.55 -18.21 1.24
N LEU A 32 1.62 -19.13 1.33
CA LEU A 32 0.67 -19.22 2.44
C LEU A 32 1.40 -19.53 3.76
N ASP A 33 2.47 -20.35 3.74
CA ASP A 33 3.29 -20.62 4.92
C ASP A 33 4.07 -19.36 5.37
N LYS A 34 4.60 -18.57 4.42
CA LYS A 34 5.18 -17.25 4.73
C LYS A 34 4.14 -16.31 5.37
N PHE A 35 2.91 -16.35 4.89
CA PHE A 35 1.85 -15.55 5.49
C PHE A 35 1.52 -15.99 6.93
N ARG A 36 1.43 -17.30 7.20
CA ARG A 36 1.25 -17.82 8.57
C ARG A 36 2.36 -17.34 9.51
N HIS A 37 3.61 -17.39 9.04
CA HIS A 37 4.72 -16.81 9.80
C HIS A 37 4.61 -15.29 9.99
N THR A 38 4.07 -14.57 9.02
CA THR A 38 3.81 -13.12 9.15
C THR A 38 2.74 -12.85 10.23
N LEU A 39 1.73 -13.71 10.38
CA LEU A 39 0.74 -13.63 11.45
C LEU A 39 1.37 -13.86 12.83
N GLU A 40 2.30 -14.82 12.96
CA GLU A 40 3.06 -15.03 14.21
C GLU A 40 3.89 -13.78 14.57
N ILE A 41 4.54 -13.15 13.59
CA ILE A 41 5.28 -11.89 13.80
C ILE A 41 4.33 -10.77 14.24
N ALA A 42 3.14 -10.68 13.64
CA ALA A 42 2.13 -9.69 14.00
C ALA A 42 1.68 -9.87 15.46
N ASP A 43 1.43 -11.09 15.91
CA ASP A 43 1.09 -11.40 17.29
C ASP A 43 2.22 -11.01 18.25
N ILE A 44 3.46 -11.40 17.98
CA ILE A 44 4.65 -11.04 18.78
C ILE A 44 4.81 -9.53 18.92
N LEU A 45 4.59 -8.79 17.84
CA LEU A 45 4.74 -7.33 17.82
C LEU A 45 3.48 -6.59 18.32
N GLY A 46 2.36 -7.28 18.45
CA GLY A 46 1.06 -6.69 18.76
C GLY A 46 0.56 -5.79 17.63
N ALA A 47 0.82 -6.16 16.38
CA ALA A 47 0.40 -5.38 15.22
C ALA A 47 -1.09 -5.55 14.97
N GLU A 48 -1.78 -4.44 14.67
CA GLU A 48 -3.22 -4.44 14.38
C GLU A 48 -3.52 -4.79 12.92
N ASN A 49 -2.56 -4.54 12.01
CA ASN A 49 -2.77 -4.66 10.57
C ASN A 49 -1.60 -5.36 9.89
N ILE A 50 -1.90 -6.06 8.78
CA ILE A 50 -0.91 -6.54 7.81
C ILE A 50 -1.30 -6.01 6.45
N ARG A 51 -0.43 -5.23 5.80
CA ARG A 51 -0.58 -4.81 4.42
C ARG A 51 -0.18 -5.94 3.50
N MET A 52 -0.97 -6.18 2.45
CA MET A 52 -0.79 -7.22 1.45
C MET A 52 -1.22 -6.78 0.05
N PHE A 53 -1.00 -7.63 -0.95
CA PHE A 53 -1.27 -7.37 -2.36
C PHE A 53 -2.11 -8.49 -3.00
N SER A 54 -2.50 -8.31 -4.28
CA SER A 54 -3.41 -9.22 -5.00
C SER A 54 -2.76 -9.94 -6.18
N PHE A 55 -1.53 -10.36 -6.04
CA PHE A 55 -0.75 -11.19 -6.96
C PHE A 55 -0.42 -10.54 -8.31
N TYR A 56 0.81 -10.75 -8.78
CA TYR A 56 1.26 -10.25 -10.07
C TYR A 56 0.54 -10.97 -11.21
N ILE A 57 0.07 -10.17 -12.18
CA ILE A 57 -0.49 -10.64 -13.42
C ILE A 57 0.55 -10.45 -14.53
N PRO A 58 0.76 -11.43 -15.43
CA PRO A 58 1.64 -11.24 -16.59
C PRO A 58 1.15 -10.07 -17.45
N GLU A 59 2.07 -9.19 -17.87
CA GLU A 59 1.75 -7.94 -18.57
C GLU A 59 1.02 -8.16 -19.90
N ASP A 60 1.29 -9.27 -20.58
CA ASP A 60 0.69 -9.66 -21.87
C ASP A 60 -0.67 -10.34 -21.71
N ARG A 61 -1.17 -10.50 -20.49
CA ARG A 61 -2.41 -11.24 -20.19
C ARG A 61 -3.51 -10.32 -19.67
N ASN A 62 -4.73 -10.66 -20.03
CA ASN A 62 -5.90 -9.97 -19.49
C ASN A 62 -6.09 -10.31 -17.99
N PRO A 63 -6.06 -9.32 -17.08
CA PRO A 63 -6.27 -9.56 -15.64
C PRO A 63 -7.55 -10.31 -15.30
N ALA A 64 -8.62 -10.12 -16.07
CA ALA A 64 -9.90 -10.80 -15.85
C ALA A 64 -9.80 -12.34 -15.93
N ALA A 65 -8.83 -12.87 -16.68
CA ALA A 65 -8.58 -14.30 -16.75
C ALA A 65 -8.03 -14.91 -15.46
N PHE A 66 -7.49 -14.08 -14.58
CA PHE A 66 -6.90 -14.50 -13.30
C PHE A 66 -7.80 -14.26 -12.10
N ARG A 67 -8.98 -13.67 -12.34
CA ARG A 67 -9.90 -13.30 -11.28
C ARG A 67 -10.13 -14.44 -10.28
N ASP A 68 -10.58 -15.58 -10.77
CA ASP A 68 -10.95 -16.70 -9.88
C ASP A 68 -9.75 -17.21 -9.08
N THR A 69 -8.58 -17.32 -9.71
CA THR A 69 -7.33 -17.71 -9.02
C THR A 69 -6.94 -16.71 -7.94
N VAL A 70 -7.02 -15.40 -8.24
CA VAL A 70 -6.70 -14.33 -7.29
C VAL A 70 -7.67 -14.37 -6.11
N PHE A 71 -8.96 -14.53 -6.38
CA PHE A 71 -10.01 -14.53 -5.35
C PHE A 71 -9.92 -15.77 -4.45
N GLU A 72 -9.65 -16.96 -5.02
CA GLU A 72 -9.39 -18.16 -4.24
C GLU A 72 -8.20 -17.99 -3.28
N ARG A 73 -7.11 -17.39 -3.77
CA ARG A 73 -5.93 -17.13 -2.94
C ARG A 73 -6.17 -16.07 -1.87
N LEU A 74 -6.91 -15.01 -2.18
CA LEU A 74 -7.29 -13.99 -1.19
C LEU A 74 -8.18 -14.59 -0.11
N ASP A 75 -9.15 -15.44 -0.48
CA ASP A 75 -10.00 -16.15 0.47
C ASP A 75 -9.18 -17.03 1.41
N ALA A 76 -8.19 -17.77 0.86
CA ALA A 76 -7.29 -18.61 1.67
C ALA A 76 -6.44 -17.78 2.65
N LEU A 77 -5.95 -16.59 2.27
CA LEU A 77 -5.24 -15.68 3.16
C LEU A 77 -6.17 -15.14 4.26
N ILE A 78 -7.38 -14.71 3.89
CA ILE A 78 -8.38 -14.22 4.85
C ILE A 78 -8.77 -15.34 5.83
N GLY A 79 -9.00 -16.54 5.32
CA GLY A 79 -9.28 -17.73 6.14
C GLY A 79 -8.15 -18.06 7.12
N ALA A 80 -6.89 -17.95 6.67
CA ALA A 80 -5.73 -18.20 7.54
C ALA A 80 -5.56 -17.12 8.63
N ALA A 81 -6.01 -15.90 8.40
CA ALA A 81 -6.01 -14.81 9.39
C ALA A 81 -7.20 -14.86 10.35
N ALA A 82 -8.18 -15.73 10.11
CA ALA A 82 -9.38 -15.81 10.94
C ALA A 82 -9.03 -16.10 12.41
N GLY A 83 -9.56 -15.28 13.31
CA GLY A 83 -9.31 -15.41 14.75
C GLY A 83 -7.98 -14.83 15.25
N SER A 84 -7.11 -14.32 14.38
CA SER A 84 -5.83 -13.70 14.79
C SER A 84 -6.02 -12.31 15.43
N GLY A 85 -7.15 -11.66 15.23
CA GLY A 85 -7.37 -10.26 15.64
C GLY A 85 -6.71 -9.22 14.72
N VAL A 86 -5.94 -9.65 13.71
CA VAL A 86 -5.25 -8.76 12.77
C VAL A 86 -6.15 -8.45 11.58
N ALA A 87 -6.21 -7.18 11.18
CA ALA A 87 -6.90 -6.77 9.96
C ALA A 87 -5.97 -6.89 8.76
N LEU A 88 -6.40 -7.57 7.70
CA LEU A 88 -5.71 -7.56 6.42
C LEU A 88 -6.06 -6.31 5.64
N CYS A 89 -5.07 -5.68 5.03
CA CYS A 89 -5.22 -4.45 4.27
C CYS A 89 -4.58 -4.61 2.89
N HIS A 90 -5.40 -4.62 1.85
CA HIS A 90 -4.95 -4.71 0.46
C HIS A 90 -4.54 -3.32 -0.06
N GLU A 91 -3.34 -3.22 -0.56
CA GLU A 91 -2.81 -2.02 -1.22
C GLU A 91 -2.95 -2.14 -2.74
N ASN A 92 -3.40 -1.07 -3.39
CA ASN A 92 -3.31 -0.93 -4.82
C ASN A 92 -1.84 -0.78 -5.25
N GLU A 93 -1.42 -1.57 -6.24
CA GLU A 93 -0.03 -1.56 -6.72
C GLU A 93 -0.01 -1.90 -8.21
N LYS A 94 1.01 -1.45 -8.92
CA LYS A 94 1.21 -1.78 -10.32
C LYS A 94 1.49 -3.27 -10.52
N LEU A 95 1.12 -3.78 -11.68
CA LEU A 95 1.36 -5.16 -12.14
C LEU A 95 0.61 -6.25 -11.36
N ILE A 96 -0.14 -5.93 -10.30
CA ILE A 96 -0.99 -6.90 -9.60
C ILE A 96 -2.43 -6.84 -10.12
N TYR A 97 -3.28 -7.78 -9.71
CA TYR A 97 -4.71 -7.75 -10.08
C TYR A 97 -5.38 -6.44 -9.68
N GLY A 98 -5.11 -5.94 -8.48
CA GLY A 98 -5.63 -4.69 -7.92
C GLY A 98 -4.80 -3.45 -8.29
N ASP A 99 -4.41 -3.30 -9.55
CA ASP A 99 -3.70 -2.13 -10.07
C ASP A 99 -4.65 -0.98 -10.47
N MET A 100 -5.92 -1.29 -10.79
CA MET A 100 -6.94 -0.32 -11.15
C MET A 100 -8.05 -0.28 -10.10
N ALA A 101 -8.61 0.91 -9.86
CA ALA A 101 -9.62 1.13 -8.84
C ALA A 101 -10.86 0.22 -8.97
N VAL A 102 -11.27 -0.11 -10.18
CA VAL A 102 -12.41 -1.01 -10.43
C VAL A 102 -12.15 -2.42 -9.94
N ARG A 103 -10.92 -2.94 -10.12
CA ARG A 103 -10.53 -4.28 -9.63
C ARG A 103 -10.30 -4.28 -8.12
N CYS A 104 -9.75 -3.20 -7.55
CA CYS A 104 -9.70 -3.02 -6.10
C CYS A 104 -11.10 -3.03 -5.49
N ALA A 105 -12.04 -2.30 -6.07
CA ALA A 105 -13.43 -2.25 -5.60
C ALA A 105 -14.12 -3.62 -5.72
N GLU A 106 -13.83 -4.40 -6.75
CA GLU A 106 -14.32 -5.76 -6.89
C GLU A 106 -13.82 -6.66 -5.75
N ILE A 107 -12.52 -6.61 -5.44
CA ILE A 107 -11.92 -7.34 -4.31
C ILE A 107 -12.63 -6.97 -2.99
N HIS A 108 -12.77 -5.68 -2.70
CA HIS A 108 -13.33 -5.24 -1.41
C HIS A 108 -14.83 -5.48 -1.28
N ARG A 109 -15.57 -5.57 -2.39
CA ARG A 109 -16.99 -5.96 -2.37
C ARG A 109 -17.17 -7.44 -2.10
N GLU A 110 -16.30 -8.28 -2.66
CA GLU A 110 -16.31 -9.72 -2.42
C GLU A 110 -15.83 -10.06 -1.00
N PHE A 111 -14.82 -9.35 -0.52
CA PHE A 111 -14.21 -9.60 0.79
C PHE A 111 -14.36 -8.38 1.73
N PRO A 112 -15.53 -8.17 2.37
CA PRO A 112 -15.74 -6.99 3.23
C PRO A 112 -14.83 -6.93 4.47
N ALA A 113 -14.25 -8.08 4.87
CA ALA A 113 -13.27 -8.14 5.96
C ALA A 113 -11.91 -7.54 5.57
N LEU A 114 -11.55 -7.59 4.29
CA LEU A 114 -10.33 -7.02 3.75
C LEU A 114 -10.48 -5.51 3.60
N LYS A 115 -9.61 -4.74 4.24
CA LYS A 115 -9.62 -3.27 4.16
C LYS A 115 -8.69 -2.79 3.06
N ALA A 116 -8.86 -1.54 2.61
CA ALA A 116 -8.00 -0.94 1.61
C ALA A 116 -6.90 -0.08 2.26
N VAL A 117 -5.72 -0.15 1.68
CA VAL A 117 -4.69 0.89 1.75
C VAL A 117 -4.75 1.66 0.44
N PHE A 118 -4.87 2.97 0.51
CA PHE A 118 -4.92 3.79 -0.69
C PHE A 118 -3.58 4.48 -0.91
N ASP A 119 -2.92 4.15 -2.01
CA ASP A 119 -1.68 4.79 -2.47
C ASP A 119 -1.95 5.60 -3.75
N PRO A 120 -1.93 6.93 -3.68
CA PRO A 120 -2.18 7.79 -4.84
C PRO A 120 -1.16 7.61 -5.96
N ALA A 121 0.14 7.49 -5.63
CA ALA A 121 1.21 7.40 -6.62
C ALA A 121 1.13 6.11 -7.43
N ASN A 122 0.76 5.00 -6.79
CA ASN A 122 0.61 3.72 -7.49
C ASN A 122 -0.53 3.78 -8.54
N PHE A 123 -1.60 4.52 -8.29
CA PHE A 123 -2.64 4.75 -9.30
C PHE A 123 -2.15 5.59 -10.47
N ILE A 124 -1.38 6.67 -10.20
CA ILE A 124 -0.77 7.48 -11.28
C ILE A 124 0.11 6.61 -12.17
N GLN A 125 0.95 5.75 -11.58
CA GLN A 125 1.83 4.83 -12.30
C GLN A 125 1.08 3.81 -13.16
N CYS A 126 -0.19 3.55 -12.83
CA CYS A 126 -1.10 2.71 -13.63
C CYS A 126 -1.96 3.52 -14.63
N GLY A 127 -1.75 4.83 -14.73
CA GLY A 127 -2.54 5.70 -15.60
C GLY A 127 -3.98 5.93 -15.13
N GLN A 128 -4.27 5.67 -13.84
CA GLN A 128 -5.58 5.87 -13.22
C GLN A 128 -5.67 7.28 -12.63
N GLU A 129 -6.75 7.99 -12.92
CA GLU A 129 -7.06 9.26 -12.27
C GLU A 129 -7.36 9.02 -10.77
N THR A 130 -6.61 9.70 -9.90
CA THR A 130 -6.57 9.40 -8.46
C THR A 130 -7.83 9.80 -7.72
N TRP A 131 -8.47 10.92 -8.11
CA TRP A 131 -9.70 11.35 -7.45
C TRP A 131 -10.90 10.44 -7.79
N GLU A 132 -10.98 9.94 -9.02
CA GLU A 132 -11.97 8.94 -9.41
C GLU A 132 -11.75 7.64 -8.63
N ALA A 133 -10.48 7.19 -8.53
CA ALA A 133 -10.11 6.04 -7.73
C ALA A 133 -10.50 6.22 -6.26
N TRP A 134 -10.20 7.39 -5.67
CA TRP A 134 -10.58 7.73 -4.32
C TRP A 134 -12.08 7.66 -4.10
N THR A 135 -12.86 8.28 -4.98
CA THR A 135 -14.34 8.32 -4.88
C THR A 135 -14.93 6.90 -4.87
N LEU A 136 -14.33 5.98 -5.63
CA LEU A 136 -14.77 4.59 -5.68
C LEU A 136 -14.35 3.79 -4.45
N LEU A 137 -13.14 4.01 -3.94
CA LEU A 137 -12.52 3.16 -2.92
C LEU A 137 -12.65 3.69 -1.49
N LYS A 138 -12.95 4.98 -1.30
CA LYS A 138 -13.09 5.62 0.00
C LYS A 138 -13.87 4.80 1.06
N PRO A 139 -14.98 4.11 0.73
CA PRO A 139 -15.73 3.33 1.72
C PRO A 139 -14.97 2.13 2.31
N PHE A 140 -13.89 1.69 1.66
CA PHE A 140 -13.10 0.52 2.06
C PHE A 140 -11.80 0.89 2.73
N VAL A 141 -11.36 2.17 2.61
CA VAL A 141 -10.03 2.63 3.02
C VAL A 141 -9.90 2.67 4.52
N LYS A 142 -8.90 1.96 5.04
CA LYS A 142 -8.51 1.98 6.45
C LYS A 142 -7.44 3.02 6.75
N TYR A 143 -6.48 3.18 5.82
CA TYR A 143 -5.42 4.18 5.94
C TYR A 143 -4.83 4.55 4.56
N LEU A 144 -4.10 5.67 4.55
CA LEU A 144 -3.45 6.18 3.35
C LEU A 144 -1.94 5.91 3.40
N HIS A 145 -1.37 5.56 2.26
CA HIS A 145 0.03 5.79 1.98
C HIS A 145 0.20 7.21 1.45
N ILE A 146 1.13 7.95 2.05
CA ILE A 146 1.42 9.33 1.66
C ILE A 146 2.60 9.30 0.70
N LYS A 147 2.25 9.18 -0.57
CA LYS A 147 3.16 9.15 -1.71
C LYS A 147 2.49 9.87 -2.87
N ASP A 148 3.24 10.64 -3.64
CA ASP A 148 2.74 11.39 -4.79
C ASP A 148 3.64 11.17 -5.99
N ALA A 149 3.12 11.35 -7.19
CA ALA A 149 3.88 11.20 -8.41
C ALA A 149 3.48 12.22 -9.48
N MET A 150 4.38 12.45 -10.41
CA MET A 150 4.13 13.19 -11.64
C MET A 150 3.42 12.29 -12.67
N PRO A 151 2.82 12.86 -13.73
CA PRO A 151 2.14 12.06 -14.77
C PRO A 151 3.01 11.02 -15.47
N ASP A 152 4.33 11.19 -15.44
CA ASP A 152 5.31 10.23 -15.97
C ASP A 152 5.64 9.09 -14.99
N GLY A 153 4.98 9.05 -13.82
CA GLY A 153 5.18 8.04 -12.77
C GLY A 153 6.34 8.33 -11.82
N ASN A 154 7.10 9.41 -12.04
CA ASN A 154 8.18 9.80 -11.14
C ASN A 154 7.66 10.25 -9.79
N VAL A 155 8.17 9.64 -8.71
CA VAL A 155 7.76 9.94 -7.34
C VAL A 155 8.29 11.30 -6.90
N VAL A 156 7.44 12.07 -6.24
CA VAL A 156 7.72 13.41 -5.72
C VAL A 156 7.17 13.56 -4.29
N PRO A 157 7.62 14.56 -3.52
CA PRO A 157 7.03 14.84 -2.21
C PRO A 157 5.52 15.10 -2.30
N ALA A 158 4.77 14.63 -1.33
CA ALA A 158 3.32 14.74 -1.28
C ALA A 158 2.83 16.19 -1.52
N GLY A 159 1.85 16.36 -2.40
CA GLY A 159 1.31 17.64 -2.81
C GLY A 159 2.12 18.33 -3.92
N LYS A 160 3.18 17.71 -4.46
CA LYS A 160 3.98 18.22 -5.58
C LYS A 160 3.70 17.49 -6.89
N GLY A 161 2.91 16.43 -6.85
CA GLY A 161 2.49 15.64 -7.98
C GLY A 161 1.04 15.89 -8.41
N CYS A 162 0.50 14.94 -9.14
CA CYS A 162 -0.88 14.97 -9.63
C CYS A 162 -1.81 13.99 -8.88
N GLY A 163 -1.36 13.41 -7.75
CA GLY A 163 -2.09 12.41 -6.95
C GLY A 163 -3.25 12.96 -6.13
N CYS A 164 -3.59 14.24 -6.25
CA CYS A 164 -4.66 14.88 -5.47
C CYS A 164 -4.50 14.70 -3.95
N VAL A 165 -3.26 14.47 -3.46
CA VAL A 165 -2.98 14.04 -2.09
C VAL A 165 -3.60 14.97 -1.05
N ALA A 166 -3.49 16.30 -1.23
CA ALA A 166 -4.06 17.27 -0.30
C ALA A 166 -5.59 17.10 -0.16
N ARG A 167 -6.29 16.95 -1.28
CA ARG A 167 -7.74 16.79 -1.31
C ARG A 167 -8.18 15.45 -0.71
N ILE A 168 -7.47 14.36 -1.05
CA ILE A 168 -7.74 13.02 -0.52
C ILE A 168 -7.51 12.99 0.98
N LEU A 169 -6.40 13.58 1.44
CA LEU A 169 -6.07 13.69 2.87
C LEU A 169 -7.15 14.43 3.65
N SER A 170 -7.57 15.60 3.16
CA SER A 170 -8.64 16.39 3.79
C SER A 170 -9.94 15.61 3.88
N ASP A 171 -10.36 14.97 2.79
CA ASP A 171 -11.60 14.18 2.73
C ASP A 171 -11.55 12.93 3.64
N PHE A 172 -10.40 12.22 3.66
CA PHE A 172 -10.17 11.07 4.55
C PHE A 172 -10.27 11.46 6.03
N LEU A 173 -9.61 12.55 6.41
CA LEU A 173 -9.60 13.03 7.79
C LEU A 173 -10.97 13.59 8.23
N ALA A 174 -11.70 14.22 7.30
CA ALA A 174 -13.06 14.72 7.56
C ALA A 174 -14.03 13.57 7.85
N ASP A 175 -13.84 12.41 7.22
CA ASP A 175 -14.65 11.20 7.47
C ASP A 175 -14.19 10.39 8.70
N GLY A 176 -13.25 10.93 9.50
CA GLY A 176 -12.76 10.26 10.71
C GLY A 176 -11.59 9.31 10.49
N GLY A 177 -10.98 9.29 9.32
CA GLY A 177 -9.73 8.57 9.07
C GLY A 177 -8.61 9.09 9.97
N ARG A 178 -7.70 8.21 10.42
CA ARG A 178 -6.71 8.56 11.46
C ARG A 178 -5.30 8.06 11.21
N ALA A 179 -5.10 7.12 10.29
CA ALA A 179 -3.81 6.49 10.08
C ALA A 179 -3.23 6.87 8.71
N LEU A 180 -2.00 7.31 8.73
CA LEU A 180 -1.23 7.73 7.55
C LEU A 180 0.14 7.05 7.62
N THR A 181 0.60 6.47 6.53
CA THR A 181 1.95 5.93 6.41
C THR A 181 2.74 6.78 5.43
N ILE A 182 3.88 7.29 5.85
CA ILE A 182 4.81 7.97 4.94
C ILE A 182 5.62 6.91 4.21
N GLU A 183 5.45 6.84 2.89
CA GLU A 183 6.18 5.93 2.00
C GLU A 183 6.88 6.74 0.89
N PRO A 184 8.02 7.39 1.20
CA PRO A 184 8.54 8.46 0.36
C PRO A 184 9.01 8.01 -1.02
N HIS A 185 9.71 6.88 -1.14
CA HIS A 185 10.37 6.42 -2.37
C HIS A 185 11.11 7.55 -3.13
N LEU A 186 11.65 8.54 -2.39
CA LEU A 186 12.34 9.71 -2.96
C LEU A 186 13.83 9.49 -3.18
N LYS A 187 14.36 8.34 -2.78
CA LYS A 187 15.74 7.93 -2.99
C LYS A 187 15.83 6.41 -3.13
N VAL A 188 16.69 5.94 -4.02
CA VAL A 188 17.01 4.52 -4.11
C VAL A 188 17.69 4.09 -2.80
N PHE A 189 17.27 2.98 -2.24
CA PHE A 189 17.83 2.37 -1.04
C PHE A 189 18.15 0.89 -1.29
N ASP A 190 19.06 0.35 -0.49
CA ASP A 190 19.39 -1.07 -0.57
C ASP A 190 18.15 -1.93 -0.28
N GLY A 191 17.83 -2.87 -1.18
CA GLY A 191 16.64 -3.71 -1.09
C GLY A 191 15.39 -3.17 -1.82
N LEU A 192 15.42 -1.97 -2.41
CA LEU A 192 14.31 -1.49 -3.23
C LEU A 192 14.03 -2.45 -4.40
N ALA A 193 15.08 -2.94 -5.05
CA ALA A 193 14.95 -3.90 -6.16
C ALA A 193 14.31 -5.24 -5.73
N ASP A 194 14.45 -5.63 -4.46
CA ASP A 194 13.81 -6.84 -3.93
C ASP A 194 12.30 -6.66 -3.70
N LEU A 195 11.84 -5.40 -3.59
CA LEU A 195 10.44 -5.03 -3.42
C LEU A 195 9.73 -4.73 -4.74
N GLU A 196 10.49 -4.39 -5.77
CA GLU A 196 10.00 -4.04 -7.10
C GLU A 196 10.37 -5.16 -8.10
N ARG A 197 9.42 -5.57 -8.91
CA ARG A 197 9.68 -6.50 -10.02
C ARG A 197 10.26 -5.72 -11.19
N SER A 198 11.14 -6.35 -12.01
CA SER A 198 11.64 -5.77 -13.26
C SER A 198 10.48 -5.25 -14.12
N GLY A 199 10.56 -3.99 -14.55
CA GLY A 199 9.47 -3.30 -15.26
C GLY A 199 8.53 -2.50 -14.36
N GLY A 200 8.58 -2.73 -13.05
CA GLY A 200 7.81 -2.00 -12.06
C GLY A 200 8.58 -0.93 -11.29
N GLU A 201 9.78 -0.56 -11.74
CA GLU A 201 10.65 0.39 -11.06
C GLU A 201 10.00 1.77 -10.94
N SER A 202 9.97 2.30 -9.72
CA SER A 202 9.51 3.68 -9.47
C SER A 202 10.59 4.65 -9.91
N GLY A 203 10.31 5.47 -10.92
CA GLY A 203 11.19 6.56 -11.32
C GLY A 203 11.37 7.56 -10.17
N ILE A 204 12.61 7.97 -9.91
CA ILE A 204 12.94 9.08 -9.01
C ILE A 204 13.24 10.28 -9.89
N GLY A 205 12.28 11.20 -10.02
CA GLY A 205 12.42 12.35 -10.89
C GLY A 205 12.63 13.63 -10.11
N GLY A 206 13.52 14.51 -10.60
CA GLY A 206 13.58 15.93 -10.23
C GLY A 206 13.96 16.30 -8.79
N TYR A 207 13.68 15.46 -7.82
CA TYR A 207 14.00 15.65 -6.41
C TYR A 207 15.14 14.73 -6.02
N CYS A 208 16.34 15.30 -5.86
CA CYS A 208 17.53 14.56 -5.44
C CYS A 208 17.85 14.89 -3.98
N TYR A 209 18.05 13.86 -3.16
CA TYR A 209 18.39 13.99 -1.75
C TYR A 209 19.74 13.34 -1.47
N GLU A 210 20.51 13.94 -0.56
CA GLU A 210 21.87 13.48 -0.21
C GLU A 210 21.84 12.11 0.50
N SER A 211 20.81 11.86 1.33
CA SER A 211 20.66 10.65 2.12
C SER A 211 19.20 10.18 2.19
N ASN A 212 19.00 8.94 2.64
CA ASN A 212 17.66 8.41 2.93
C ASN A 212 16.98 9.22 4.05
N ASP A 213 17.73 9.67 5.04
CA ASP A 213 17.21 10.52 6.12
C ASP A 213 16.71 11.86 5.58
N ALA A 214 17.49 12.53 4.71
CA ALA A 214 17.08 13.77 4.08
C ALA A 214 15.83 13.60 3.20
N ALA A 215 15.73 12.48 2.49
CA ALA A 215 14.54 12.13 1.71
C ALA A 215 13.30 11.90 2.59
N PHE A 216 13.48 11.22 3.71
CA PHE A 216 12.42 10.97 4.69
C PHE A 216 11.98 12.27 5.39
N ASP A 217 12.93 13.12 5.79
CA ASP A 217 12.63 14.42 6.38
C ASP A 217 11.86 15.33 5.43
N ALA A 218 12.21 15.31 4.14
CA ALA A 218 11.47 16.04 3.11
C ALA A 218 10.03 15.53 2.97
N ALA A 219 9.83 14.21 2.99
CA ALA A 219 8.49 13.61 2.94
C ALA A 219 7.67 13.96 4.20
N CYS A 220 8.28 13.89 5.38
CA CYS A 220 7.65 14.32 6.63
C CYS A 220 7.28 15.80 6.60
N GLY A 221 8.17 16.65 6.10
CA GLY A 221 7.93 18.08 5.93
C GLY A 221 6.76 18.38 5.00
N ALA A 222 6.68 17.66 3.87
CA ALA A 222 5.59 17.78 2.92
C ALA A 222 4.23 17.42 3.54
N LEU A 223 4.15 16.27 4.23
CA LEU A 223 2.92 15.88 4.93
C LEU A 223 2.51 16.89 6.01
N LYS A 224 3.47 17.36 6.83
CA LYS A 224 3.19 18.36 7.87
C LYS A 224 2.68 19.68 7.30
N ALA A 225 3.17 20.08 6.12
CA ALA A 225 2.68 21.28 5.41
C ALA A 225 1.21 21.10 4.99
N LEU A 226 0.88 19.94 4.38
CA LEU A 226 -0.50 19.64 3.97
C LEU A 226 -1.47 19.58 5.16
N LEU A 227 -1.07 18.98 6.28
CA LEU A 227 -1.90 18.94 7.49
C LEU A 227 -2.13 20.32 8.07
N LYS A 228 -1.11 21.20 8.05
CA LYS A 228 -1.24 22.57 8.52
C LYS A 228 -2.16 23.42 7.61
N GLU A 229 -2.10 23.22 6.29
CA GLU A 229 -2.99 23.89 5.33
C GLU A 229 -4.44 23.43 5.53
N ASP A 230 -4.67 22.17 5.94
CA ASP A 230 -5.99 21.64 6.31
C ASP A 230 -6.49 22.10 7.69
N GLY A 231 -5.71 22.90 8.43
CA GLY A 231 -6.08 23.43 9.75
C GLY A 231 -5.87 22.46 10.92
N ARG A 232 -4.96 21.51 10.78
CA ARG A 232 -4.67 20.43 11.75
C ARG A 232 -3.23 20.41 12.25
#